data_711b49302f3af8673ecee90936462ef1
#
_entry.id   711b49302f3af8673ecee90936462ef1
#
_cell.length_a   1.000
_cell.length_b   1.000
_cell.length_c   1.000
_cell.angle_alpha   90.00
_cell.angle_beta   90.00
_cell.angle_gamma   90.00
#
_symmetry.space_group_name_H-M   'P 1'
#
loop_
_entity.id
_entity.type
_entity.pdbx_description
1 polymer ?
#
loop_
_entity_poly.entity_id
_entity_poly.type
_entity_poly.pdbx_seq_one_letter_code
_entity_poly.pdbx_strand_id
1 'polypeptide(L)'
;MIVRSSRPEDLEMPLEGFNQWITPVDQFFVRCHTYTPEPPNLGEWRLKLDGVVNQPVTLTIDDLKKMRRVEMVAVMECAGNGRSFYQPRVAGTQWAFGSVGNARWAGVRFRDVLEKAGLKDSAQHILFDGADVPLGKMPKFQRTIPVKKAIDPDTLLAYEMNGQPLSIEHGFPLRMIVPGWASDSWTKWLEHIEVLDHEFEGFWMKTAYRHPTHPVEPGAAVDPKEMVPVTDLNVKSVIASPVAGWIKPGRVRISGTAWSNTSPVARVDVSVDGGSTWKPAKLGPSKLRKVESQYAWRLWQLDWQVAEGQYTLRARATNEAGQTQPLTEEWNPSGYLWNVAQRVDVEVTTKEMINIPIESRPPAQPPGYQSACLTCHDEGMMVQQQLTPAQWDREVNKMTGWGAPLKPEDRDAILKYLASQFKP
;
A
#
# COMPACT_ATOMS: atom_id res chain seq x y z
N MET A 1 3.18 -2.93 15.41
CA MET A 1 2.81 -3.25 14.00
C MET A 1 1.96 -4.50 13.97
N ILE A 2 1.04 -4.59 13.02
CA ILE A 2 0.26 -5.81 12.74
C ILE A 2 1.04 -6.62 11.71
N VAL A 3 1.46 -7.84 12.06
CA VAL A 3 2.19 -8.73 11.14
C VAL A 3 1.18 -9.42 10.23
N ARG A 4 1.26 -9.16 8.92
CA ARG A 4 0.49 -9.84 7.88
C ARG A 4 1.25 -11.04 7.32
N SER A 5 2.56 -10.92 7.22
CA SER A 5 3.51 -11.98 6.92
C SER A 5 4.86 -11.59 7.53
N SER A 6 5.58 -12.56 8.08
CA SER A 6 6.95 -12.33 8.55
C SER A 6 7.99 -12.64 7.47
N ARG A 7 7.56 -13.36 6.40
CA ARG A 7 8.45 -13.78 5.31
C ARG A 7 7.67 -13.99 3.98
N PRO A 8 7.85 -13.16 2.95
CA PRO A 8 8.49 -11.85 3.04
C PRO A 8 7.74 -10.93 4.00
N GLU A 9 8.46 -9.91 4.51
CA GLU A 9 7.94 -9.06 5.56
C GLU A 9 6.83 -8.13 5.05
N ASP A 10 5.64 -8.28 5.62
CA ASP A 10 4.49 -7.43 5.39
C ASP A 10 3.93 -6.98 6.75
N LEU A 11 4.15 -5.71 7.08
CA LEU A 11 3.75 -5.10 8.36
C LEU A 11 2.77 -3.98 8.13
N GLU A 12 1.68 -4.00 8.87
CA GLU A 12 0.61 -3.01 8.78
C GLU A 12 0.61 -2.09 10.00
N MET A 13 0.41 -0.79 9.78
CA MET A 13 0.22 0.19 10.84
C MET A 13 -1.11 -0.06 11.55
N PRO A 14 -1.15 -0.10 12.90
CA PRO A 14 -2.41 -0.19 13.63
C PRO A 14 -3.21 1.12 13.56
N LEU A 15 -4.53 1.07 13.86
CA LEU A 15 -5.43 2.22 13.73
C LEU A 15 -4.99 3.44 14.57
N GLU A 16 -4.33 3.21 15.69
CA GLU A 16 -3.80 4.27 16.57
C GLU A 16 -2.78 5.17 15.87
N GLY A 17 -2.05 4.62 14.87
CA GLY A 17 -1.08 5.37 14.07
C GLY A 17 -1.71 6.51 13.25
N PHE A 18 -3.02 6.42 12.95
CA PHE A 18 -3.74 7.49 12.25
C PHE A 18 -4.05 8.73 13.11
N ASN A 19 -3.72 8.71 14.39
CA ASN A 19 -3.85 9.91 15.25
C ASN A 19 -2.66 10.86 15.15
N GLN A 20 -1.60 10.50 14.40
CA GLN A 20 -0.37 11.28 14.26
C GLN A 20 -0.29 11.90 12.86
N TRP A 21 0.25 13.12 12.76
CA TRP A 21 0.43 13.76 11.46
C TRP A 21 1.61 13.17 10.68
N ILE A 22 2.71 12.84 11.35
CA ILE A 22 3.83 12.08 10.78
C ILE A 22 3.80 10.68 11.40
N THR A 23 3.78 9.67 10.57
CA THR A 23 3.91 8.26 10.99
C THR A 23 5.35 8.00 11.45
N PRO A 24 5.59 7.56 12.70
CA PRO A 24 6.91 7.12 13.14
C PRO A 24 7.47 6.01 12.22
N VAL A 25 8.79 5.97 12.06
CA VAL A 25 9.43 4.99 11.15
C VAL A 25 9.12 3.55 11.57
N ASP A 26 9.13 3.26 12.86
CA ASP A 26 8.82 1.96 13.46
C ASP A 26 7.34 1.57 13.41
N GLN A 27 6.46 2.50 13.04
CA GLN A 27 5.03 2.27 12.80
C GLN A 27 4.64 2.39 11.32
N PHE A 28 5.59 2.73 10.46
CA PHE A 28 5.31 2.85 9.03
C PHE A 28 5.21 1.47 8.39
N PHE A 29 4.20 1.26 7.55
CA PHE A 29 3.98 -0.05 6.93
C PHE A 29 5.17 -0.53 6.10
N VAL A 30 5.39 -1.83 6.11
CA VAL A 30 6.41 -2.50 5.28
C VAL A 30 5.71 -3.43 4.31
N ARG A 31 6.12 -3.40 3.05
CA ARG A 31 5.67 -4.32 2.02
C ARG A 31 6.88 -4.80 1.20
N CYS A 32 7.13 -6.09 1.21
CA CYS A 32 8.15 -6.73 0.40
C CYS A 32 7.53 -7.82 -0.49
N HIS A 33 7.93 -7.87 -1.77
CA HIS A 33 7.55 -8.98 -2.67
C HIS A 33 8.49 -10.17 -2.50
N THR A 34 9.73 -9.85 -2.18
CA THR A 34 10.84 -10.76 -1.92
C THR A 34 11.41 -10.44 -0.55
N TYR A 35 12.51 -11.05 -0.18
CA TYR A 35 13.18 -10.73 1.08
C TYR A 35 13.82 -9.35 1.03
N THR A 36 13.87 -8.69 2.18
CA THR A 36 14.66 -7.47 2.37
C THR A 36 16.13 -7.80 2.12
N PRO A 37 16.82 -7.08 1.21
CA PRO A 37 18.23 -7.32 0.95
C PRO A 37 19.10 -6.91 2.14
N GLU A 38 20.32 -7.44 2.19
CA GLU A 38 21.33 -6.97 3.14
C GLU A 38 21.70 -5.51 2.86
N PRO A 39 21.99 -4.71 3.90
CA PRO A 39 22.42 -3.32 3.70
C PRO A 39 23.70 -3.27 2.86
N PRO A 40 23.73 -2.50 1.76
CA PRO A 40 24.91 -2.42 0.92
C PRO A 40 26.07 -1.65 1.58
N ASN A 41 27.30 -1.99 1.21
CA ASN A 41 28.46 -1.16 1.48
C ASN A 41 28.35 0.15 0.67
N LEU A 42 28.17 1.29 1.32
CA LEU A 42 28.02 2.59 0.64
C LEU A 42 29.25 3.00 -0.16
N GLY A 43 30.44 2.53 0.19
CA GLY A 43 31.67 2.76 -0.59
C GLY A 43 31.60 2.13 -1.98
N GLU A 44 30.90 1.02 -2.13
CA GLU A 44 30.76 0.24 -3.36
C GLU A 44 29.42 0.49 -4.06
N TRP A 45 28.39 0.91 -3.31
CA TRP A 45 27.06 1.14 -3.88
C TRP A 45 27.06 2.23 -4.95
N ARG A 46 26.37 1.98 -6.05
CA ARG A 46 26.23 2.91 -7.17
C ARG A 46 24.81 2.89 -7.71
N LEU A 47 24.27 4.07 -7.99
CA LEU A 47 23.10 4.22 -8.83
C LEU A 47 23.56 4.34 -10.30
N LYS A 48 23.12 3.41 -11.14
CA LYS A 48 23.35 3.47 -12.59
C LYS A 48 22.10 4.05 -13.27
N LEU A 49 22.30 4.97 -14.22
CA LEU A 49 21.25 5.50 -15.08
C LEU A 49 21.73 5.42 -16.52
N ASP A 50 21.01 4.70 -17.37
CA ASP A 50 21.34 4.45 -18.77
C ASP A 50 20.09 4.34 -19.67
N GLY A 51 20.21 3.69 -20.83
CA GLY A 51 19.15 3.54 -21.83
C GLY A 51 19.07 4.70 -22.81
N VAL A 52 17.88 5.23 -23.06
CA VAL A 52 17.61 6.30 -24.06
C VAL A 52 18.02 7.67 -23.50
N VAL A 53 19.31 7.83 -23.23
CA VAL A 53 19.95 9.06 -22.72
C VAL A 53 21.12 9.48 -23.60
N ASN A 54 21.52 10.76 -23.50
CA ASN A 54 22.68 11.27 -24.23
C ASN A 54 23.99 10.71 -23.68
N GLN A 55 24.10 10.59 -22.34
CA GLN A 55 25.24 9.98 -21.67
C GLN A 55 24.78 9.21 -20.43
N PRO A 56 25.13 7.93 -20.28
CA PRO A 56 24.90 7.19 -19.04
C PRO A 56 25.66 7.84 -17.87
N VAL A 57 25.04 7.82 -16.70
CA VAL A 57 25.65 8.32 -15.46
C VAL A 57 25.68 7.26 -14.39
N THR A 58 26.73 7.30 -13.55
CA THR A 58 26.85 6.48 -12.35
C THR A 58 27.08 7.40 -11.17
N LEU A 59 26.24 7.32 -10.13
CA LEU A 59 26.26 8.22 -9.00
C LEU A 59 26.45 7.43 -7.69
N THR A 60 27.22 8.01 -6.80
CA THR A 60 27.30 7.59 -5.39
C THR A 60 26.22 8.29 -4.57
N ILE A 61 25.98 7.84 -3.37
CA ILE A 61 25.08 8.55 -2.44
C ILE A 61 25.61 9.95 -2.10
N ASP A 62 26.93 10.13 -2.07
CA ASP A 62 27.55 11.43 -1.81
C ASP A 62 27.40 12.38 -3.00
N ASP A 63 27.38 11.88 -4.24
CA ASP A 63 27.08 12.71 -5.41
C ASP A 63 25.64 13.20 -5.39
N LEU A 64 24.70 12.37 -4.99
CA LEU A 64 23.30 12.78 -4.78
C LEU A 64 23.20 13.83 -3.65
N LYS A 65 23.90 13.65 -2.53
CA LYS A 65 23.90 14.60 -1.40
C LYS A 65 24.52 15.96 -1.74
N LYS A 66 25.40 16.04 -2.74
CA LYS A 66 25.95 17.32 -3.27
C LYS A 66 24.94 18.09 -4.14
N MET A 67 23.90 17.44 -4.64
CA MET A 67 22.85 18.08 -5.41
C MET A 67 21.90 18.86 -4.47
N ARG A 68 21.01 19.68 -5.06
CA ARG A 68 20.03 20.45 -4.28
C ARG A 68 19.11 19.52 -3.51
N ARG A 69 19.28 19.46 -2.18
CA ARG A 69 18.36 18.72 -1.27
C ARG A 69 16.98 19.39 -1.28
N VAL A 70 15.96 18.58 -1.44
CA VAL A 70 14.56 18.96 -1.28
C VAL A 70 13.88 18.07 -0.26
N GLU A 71 12.81 18.57 0.36
CA GLU A 71 12.06 17.87 1.38
C GLU A 71 10.56 18.09 1.16
N MET A 72 9.77 17.05 1.32
CA MET A 72 8.31 17.12 1.31
C MET A 72 7.68 16.12 2.28
N VAL A 73 6.44 16.38 2.66
CA VAL A 73 5.61 15.39 3.35
C VAL A 73 4.62 14.80 2.36
N ALA A 74 4.61 13.49 2.25
CA ALA A 74 3.71 12.79 1.35
C ALA A 74 3.23 11.47 1.95
N VAL A 75 1.96 11.17 1.70
CA VAL A 75 1.37 9.85 1.96
C VAL A 75 1.95 8.84 0.96
N MET A 76 2.35 7.70 1.49
CA MET A 76 2.61 6.48 0.74
C MET A 76 1.54 5.46 1.10
N GLU A 77 0.83 4.94 0.11
CA GLU A 77 -0.22 3.93 0.30
C GLU A 77 -0.01 2.75 -0.65
N CYS A 78 -0.07 1.54 -0.12
CA CYS A 78 -0.07 0.32 -0.94
C CYS A 78 -1.32 0.26 -1.81
N ALA A 79 -1.19 -0.10 -3.09
CA ALA A 79 -2.32 -0.31 -3.99
C ALA A 79 -3.39 -1.25 -3.41
N GLY A 80 -2.95 -2.24 -2.62
CA GLY A 80 -3.82 -3.22 -1.96
C GLY A 80 -4.40 -2.80 -0.61
N ASN A 81 -4.21 -1.56 -0.16
CA ASN A 81 -4.75 -1.10 1.12
C ASN A 81 -6.29 -1.21 1.14
N GLY A 82 -6.84 -1.99 2.09
CA GLY A 82 -8.25 -2.31 2.17
C GLY A 82 -8.67 -3.60 1.43
N ARG A 83 -7.72 -4.38 0.88
CA ARG A 83 -8.05 -5.63 0.15
C ARG A 83 -8.89 -6.59 0.98
N SER A 84 -8.68 -6.67 2.28
CA SER A 84 -9.43 -7.56 3.17
C SER A 84 -10.93 -7.25 3.25
N PHE A 85 -11.36 -6.09 2.76
CA PHE A 85 -12.77 -5.69 2.81
C PHE A 85 -13.55 -6.05 1.54
N TYR A 86 -12.88 -6.43 0.44
CA TYR A 86 -13.58 -6.90 -0.77
C TYR A 86 -14.38 -8.17 -0.52
N GLN A 87 -15.63 -8.20 -1.02
CA GLN A 87 -16.50 -9.38 -0.94
C GLN A 87 -17.04 -9.73 -2.34
N PRO A 88 -16.79 -10.95 -2.88
CA PRO A 88 -15.88 -11.96 -2.33
C PRO A 88 -14.42 -11.50 -2.28
N ARG A 89 -13.63 -12.11 -1.39
CA ARG A 89 -12.21 -11.75 -1.21
C ARG A 89 -11.39 -11.98 -2.48
N VAL A 90 -10.36 -11.18 -2.62
CA VAL A 90 -9.38 -11.25 -3.71
C VAL A 90 -8.03 -11.66 -3.14
N ALA A 91 -7.33 -12.56 -3.83
CA ALA A 91 -6.02 -13.04 -3.41
C ALA A 91 -4.97 -11.94 -3.28
N GLY A 92 -4.00 -12.11 -2.40
CA GLY A 92 -2.90 -11.20 -2.09
C GLY A 92 -2.88 -10.84 -0.61
N THR A 93 -1.90 -10.06 -0.15
CA THR A 93 -1.81 -9.62 1.25
C THR A 93 -3.09 -8.88 1.64
N GLN A 94 -3.76 -9.39 2.69
CA GLN A 94 -5.08 -8.91 3.14
C GLN A 94 -4.92 -7.72 4.08
N TRP A 95 -4.44 -6.63 3.54
CA TRP A 95 -4.36 -5.36 4.25
C TRP A 95 -5.75 -4.88 4.70
N ALA A 96 -5.83 -4.38 5.93
CA ALA A 96 -7.00 -3.61 6.38
C ALA A 96 -6.82 -2.13 6.00
N PHE A 97 -6.66 -1.23 6.95
CA PHE A 97 -6.53 0.21 6.67
C PHE A 97 -5.08 0.71 6.68
N GLY A 98 -4.15 -0.02 7.30
CA GLY A 98 -2.86 0.49 7.76
C GLY A 98 -1.68 0.24 6.83
N SER A 99 -1.88 -0.25 5.59
CA SER A 99 -0.79 -0.27 4.61
C SER A 99 -0.64 1.10 3.93
N VAL A 100 -0.54 2.11 4.77
CA VAL A 100 -0.37 3.52 4.43
C VAL A 100 0.41 4.23 5.54
N GLY A 101 1.11 5.29 5.20
CA GLY A 101 1.76 6.16 6.18
C GLY A 101 2.05 7.53 5.57
N ASN A 102 2.21 8.54 6.43
CA ASN A 102 2.56 9.90 6.04
C ASN A 102 3.93 10.24 6.60
N ALA A 103 4.91 10.44 5.74
CA ALA A 103 6.27 10.69 6.17
C ALA A 103 6.88 11.91 5.48
N ARG A 104 7.91 12.45 6.11
CA ARG A 104 8.77 13.47 5.55
C ARG A 104 9.89 12.79 4.77
N TRP A 105 9.88 12.96 3.46
CA TRP A 105 10.85 12.43 2.53
C TRP A 105 11.85 13.49 2.16
N ALA A 106 13.14 13.19 2.15
CA ALA A 106 14.16 14.11 1.69
C ALA A 106 15.18 13.42 0.78
N GLY A 107 15.60 14.17 -0.24
CA GLY A 107 16.50 13.68 -1.26
C GLY A 107 16.71 14.71 -2.36
N VAL A 108 16.76 14.28 -3.59
CA VAL A 108 16.94 15.13 -4.77
C VAL A 108 15.76 14.98 -5.71
N ARG A 109 15.45 16.02 -6.49
CA ARG A 109 14.45 15.91 -7.54
C ARG A 109 14.92 14.94 -8.61
N PHE A 110 14.07 14.03 -9.00
CA PHE A 110 14.44 13.03 -9.99
C PHE A 110 14.78 13.68 -11.34
N ARG A 111 14.06 14.71 -11.76
CA ARG A 111 14.34 15.45 -12.97
C ARG A 111 15.77 16.03 -13.02
N ASP A 112 16.31 16.49 -11.87
CA ASP A 112 17.66 17.07 -11.82
C ASP A 112 18.74 15.99 -12.07
N VAL A 113 18.43 14.71 -11.73
CA VAL A 113 19.29 13.57 -12.07
C VAL A 113 19.16 13.19 -13.54
N LEU A 114 17.93 13.19 -14.08
CA LEU A 114 17.68 12.92 -15.51
C LEU A 114 18.35 14.00 -16.42
N GLU A 115 18.34 15.25 -16.00
CA GLU A 115 19.03 16.34 -16.71
C GLU A 115 20.54 16.10 -16.87
N LYS A 116 21.20 15.46 -15.87
CA LYS A 116 22.63 15.11 -15.98
C LYS A 116 22.90 14.07 -17.08
N ALA A 117 21.98 13.13 -17.27
CA ALA A 117 22.10 12.11 -18.32
C ALA A 117 21.63 12.63 -19.70
N GLY A 118 20.71 13.61 -19.70
CA GLY A 118 20.09 14.18 -20.89
C GLY A 118 19.19 13.17 -21.58
N LEU A 119 17.87 13.30 -21.41
CA LEU A 119 16.91 12.46 -22.09
C LEU A 119 16.95 12.70 -23.61
N LYS A 120 16.86 11.64 -24.41
CA LYS A 120 16.63 11.75 -25.86
C LYS A 120 15.13 11.94 -26.14
N ASP A 121 14.79 12.50 -27.29
CA ASP A 121 13.41 12.81 -27.68
C ASP A 121 12.52 11.55 -27.76
N SER A 122 13.11 10.38 -28.01
CA SER A 122 12.37 9.11 -28.05
C SER A 122 12.08 8.51 -26.67
N ALA A 123 12.55 9.11 -25.56
CA ALA A 123 12.30 8.61 -24.20
C ALA A 123 10.81 8.67 -23.86
N GLN A 124 10.23 7.56 -23.45
CA GLN A 124 8.80 7.44 -23.10
C GLN A 124 8.57 7.02 -21.65
N HIS A 125 9.30 6.02 -21.18
CA HIS A 125 9.16 5.43 -19.85
C HIS A 125 10.50 5.34 -19.11
N ILE A 126 10.44 5.32 -17.79
CA ILE A 126 11.61 5.13 -16.92
C ILE A 126 11.39 3.87 -16.11
N LEU A 127 12.26 2.89 -16.25
CA LEU A 127 12.30 1.64 -15.50
C LEU A 127 13.13 1.81 -14.23
N PHE A 128 12.63 1.29 -13.12
CA PHE A 128 13.30 1.23 -11.83
C PHE A 128 13.56 -0.21 -11.43
N ASP A 129 14.81 -0.47 -11.03
CA ASP A 129 15.28 -1.77 -10.61
C ASP A 129 15.99 -1.65 -9.25
N GLY A 130 15.49 -2.40 -8.26
CA GLY A 130 16.01 -2.45 -6.90
C GLY A 130 16.98 -3.61 -6.68
N ALA A 131 17.60 -3.64 -5.50
CA ALA A 131 18.54 -4.71 -5.08
C ALA A 131 17.83 -6.01 -4.66
N ASP A 132 16.48 -6.03 -4.64
CA ASP A 132 15.73 -7.22 -4.23
C ASP A 132 15.90 -8.36 -5.24
N VAL A 133 16.09 -9.57 -4.72
CA VAL A 133 16.33 -10.78 -5.53
C VAL A 133 15.08 -11.64 -5.56
N PRO A 134 14.56 -11.99 -6.74
CA PRO A 134 13.37 -12.83 -6.85
C PRO A 134 13.62 -14.24 -6.32
N LEU A 135 12.56 -14.85 -5.75
CA LEU A 135 12.60 -16.22 -5.27
C LEU A 135 12.28 -17.18 -6.42
N GLY A 136 13.11 -18.20 -6.59
CA GLY A 136 12.92 -19.21 -7.62
C GLY A 136 12.78 -18.61 -9.02
N LYS A 137 11.62 -18.83 -9.67
CA LYS A 137 11.27 -18.28 -10.99
C LYS A 137 10.34 -17.07 -10.93
N MET A 138 10.15 -16.50 -9.77
CA MET A 138 9.34 -15.28 -9.60
C MET A 138 9.93 -14.15 -10.43
N PRO A 139 9.13 -13.39 -11.18
CA PRO A 139 9.62 -12.23 -11.92
C PRO A 139 10.19 -11.17 -10.96
N LYS A 140 11.36 -10.60 -11.30
CA LYS A 140 11.95 -9.50 -10.55
C LYS A 140 10.97 -8.33 -10.44
N PHE A 141 10.91 -7.69 -9.27
CA PHE A 141 10.01 -6.55 -9.07
C PHE A 141 10.57 -5.31 -9.75
N GLN A 142 10.06 -5.02 -10.92
CA GLN A 142 10.42 -3.88 -11.75
C GLN A 142 9.18 -3.09 -12.14
N ARG A 143 9.24 -1.78 -12.01
CA ARG A 143 8.13 -0.87 -12.33
C ARG A 143 8.61 0.24 -13.23
N THR A 144 7.70 0.78 -14.04
CA THR A 144 7.96 1.98 -14.83
C THR A 144 6.99 3.09 -14.50
N ILE A 145 7.46 4.32 -14.72
CA ILE A 145 6.59 5.51 -14.81
C ILE A 145 6.84 6.22 -16.14
N PRO A 146 5.84 6.93 -16.71
CA PRO A 146 6.04 7.76 -17.89
C PRO A 146 7.05 8.88 -17.62
N VAL A 147 7.82 9.29 -18.63
CA VAL A 147 8.76 10.42 -18.53
C VAL A 147 8.07 11.66 -17.97
N LYS A 148 6.83 11.95 -18.37
CA LYS A 148 6.04 13.08 -17.84
C LYS A 148 5.94 13.07 -16.31
N LYS A 149 5.75 11.88 -15.68
CA LYS A 149 5.70 11.75 -14.22
C LYS A 149 7.09 11.77 -13.60
N ALA A 150 8.10 11.26 -14.30
CA ALA A 150 9.48 11.27 -13.85
C ALA A 150 10.07 12.69 -13.72
N ILE A 151 9.74 13.59 -14.65
CA ILE A 151 10.19 15.00 -14.64
C ILE A 151 9.31 15.93 -13.79
N ASP A 152 8.22 15.41 -13.20
CA ASP A 152 7.41 16.17 -12.26
C ASP A 152 8.31 16.72 -11.13
N PRO A 153 8.20 18.03 -10.76
CA PRO A 153 9.04 18.65 -9.76
C PRO A 153 8.96 17.98 -8.37
N ASP A 154 7.91 17.22 -8.11
CA ASP A 154 7.66 16.56 -6.83
C ASP A 154 8.05 15.07 -6.82
N THR A 155 8.47 14.50 -7.96
CA THR A 155 9.06 13.16 -8.01
C THR A 155 10.51 13.19 -7.53
N LEU A 156 10.83 12.40 -6.48
CA LEU A 156 12.13 12.45 -5.82
C LEU A 156 12.85 11.08 -5.83
N LEU A 157 14.17 11.17 -5.74
CA LEU A 157 15.05 10.12 -5.23
C LEU A 157 15.34 10.46 -3.77
N ALA A 158 14.74 9.71 -2.84
CA ALA A 158 14.88 9.96 -1.40
C ALA A 158 15.94 9.06 -0.78
N TYR A 159 16.76 9.64 0.08
CA TYR A 159 17.75 8.96 0.92
C TYR A 159 17.51 9.19 2.42
N GLU A 160 16.50 10.00 2.78
CA GLU A 160 16.07 10.24 4.17
C GLU A 160 14.55 10.10 4.31
N MET A 161 14.14 9.62 5.48
CA MET A 161 12.77 9.54 5.95
C MET A 161 12.68 10.10 7.37
N ASN A 162 11.77 11.05 7.62
CA ASN A 162 11.56 11.70 8.92
C ASN A 162 12.84 12.32 9.53
N GLY A 163 13.76 12.80 8.69
CA GLY A 163 15.00 13.46 9.10
C GLY A 163 16.14 12.50 9.47
N GLN A 164 16.00 11.22 9.19
CA GLN A 164 17.03 10.19 9.35
C GLN A 164 17.30 9.49 8.02
N PRO A 165 18.46 8.86 7.83
CA PRO A 165 18.66 7.94 6.69
C PRO A 165 17.53 6.92 6.65
N LEU A 166 17.18 6.45 5.43
CA LEU A 166 16.22 5.37 5.28
C LEU A 166 16.66 4.13 6.07
N SER A 167 15.72 3.43 6.71
CA SER A 167 15.99 2.08 7.18
C SER A 167 16.03 1.11 6.01
N ILE A 168 16.56 -0.09 6.22
CA ILE A 168 16.64 -1.10 5.16
C ILE A 168 15.23 -1.52 4.70
N GLU A 169 14.27 -1.67 5.62
CA GLU A 169 12.87 -2.01 5.32
C GLU A 169 12.19 -0.94 4.45
N HIS A 170 12.64 0.30 4.59
CA HIS A 170 12.10 1.46 3.86
C HIS A 170 12.93 1.86 2.64
N GLY A 171 13.93 1.06 2.25
CA GLY A 171 14.62 1.18 0.97
C GLY A 171 16.00 1.84 1.02
N PHE A 172 16.74 1.73 2.17
CA PHE A 172 18.14 2.18 2.24
C PHE A 172 18.98 1.57 1.11
N PRO A 173 19.88 2.33 0.46
CA PRO A 173 20.21 3.73 0.72
C PRO A 173 19.37 4.73 -0.07
N LEU A 174 18.60 4.29 -1.08
CA LEU A 174 17.88 5.14 -2.02
C LEU A 174 16.57 4.50 -2.46
N ARG A 175 15.52 5.31 -2.55
CA ARG A 175 14.22 4.90 -3.08
C ARG A 175 13.56 5.96 -3.94
N MET A 176 12.62 5.53 -4.78
CA MET A 176 11.70 6.44 -5.47
C MET A 176 10.61 6.96 -4.55
N ILE A 177 10.23 8.21 -4.75
CA ILE A 177 9.04 8.87 -4.20
C ILE A 177 8.24 9.44 -5.37
N VAL A 178 7.01 8.96 -5.54
CA VAL A 178 6.11 9.35 -6.65
C VAL A 178 4.79 9.85 -6.05
N PRO A 179 4.73 11.08 -5.52
CA PRO A 179 3.61 11.57 -4.73
C PRO A 179 2.29 11.54 -5.48
N GLY A 180 1.21 11.18 -4.77
CA GLY A 180 -0.13 11.04 -5.31
C GLY A 180 -0.41 9.70 -6.01
N TRP A 181 0.63 8.89 -6.29
CA TRP A 181 0.53 7.57 -6.88
C TRP A 181 0.68 6.46 -5.82
N ALA A 182 0.08 5.30 -6.09
CA ALA A 182 0.23 4.13 -5.25
C ALA A 182 1.68 3.66 -5.14
N SER A 183 2.04 3.08 -3.99
CA SER A 183 3.43 2.82 -3.62
C SER A 183 4.12 1.70 -4.39
N ASP A 184 3.41 0.98 -5.25
CA ASP A 184 4.01 0.05 -6.20
C ASP A 184 4.94 0.75 -7.20
N SER A 185 4.76 2.07 -7.43
CA SER A 185 5.65 2.92 -8.21
C SER A 185 6.80 3.53 -7.41
N TRP A 186 6.90 3.28 -6.09
CA TRP A 186 7.90 3.85 -5.19
C TRP A 186 9.01 2.84 -4.88
N THR A 187 9.73 2.39 -5.90
CA THR A 187 10.75 1.32 -5.81
C THR A 187 11.77 1.58 -4.71
N LYS A 188 11.99 0.57 -3.85
CA LYS A 188 12.98 0.54 -2.77
C LYS A 188 14.33 0.02 -3.26
N TRP A 189 15.39 0.25 -2.49
CA TRP A 189 16.74 -0.30 -2.74
C TRP A 189 17.24 -0.03 -4.15
N LEU A 190 16.97 1.15 -4.67
CA LEU A 190 17.18 1.51 -6.06
C LEU A 190 18.66 1.47 -6.44
N GLU A 191 19.03 0.68 -7.45
CA GLU A 191 20.39 0.55 -7.98
C GLU A 191 20.50 0.86 -9.46
N HIS A 192 19.42 0.67 -10.22
CA HIS A 192 19.43 0.91 -11.65
C HIS A 192 18.17 1.62 -12.11
N ILE A 193 18.36 2.57 -13.01
CA ILE A 193 17.34 3.33 -13.73
C ILE A 193 17.63 3.20 -15.21
N GLU A 194 16.67 2.70 -15.98
CA GLU A 194 16.78 2.59 -17.43
C GLU A 194 15.71 3.45 -18.11
N VAL A 195 16.13 4.32 -19.01
CA VAL A 195 15.23 5.12 -19.84
C VAL A 195 14.86 4.31 -21.07
N LEU A 196 13.56 4.13 -21.31
CA LEU A 196 13.01 3.33 -22.39
C LEU A 196 12.30 4.21 -23.42
N ASP A 197 12.29 3.78 -24.69
CA ASP A 197 11.52 4.38 -25.80
C ASP A 197 10.18 3.68 -26.03
N HIS A 198 9.79 2.78 -25.14
CA HIS A 198 8.58 1.99 -25.21
C HIS A 198 8.02 1.71 -23.80
N GLU A 199 6.79 1.20 -23.71
CA GLU A 199 6.19 0.71 -22.47
C GLU A 199 6.82 -0.63 -22.08
N PHE A 200 7.25 -0.77 -20.83
CA PHE A 200 7.86 -2.00 -20.31
C PHE A 200 6.83 -3.12 -20.16
N GLU A 201 7.13 -4.28 -20.71
CA GLU A 201 6.23 -5.44 -20.76
C GLU A 201 6.45 -6.48 -19.65
N GLY A 202 7.17 -6.15 -18.59
CA GLY A 202 7.40 -7.05 -17.47
C GLY A 202 6.11 -7.38 -16.70
N PHE A 203 6.13 -8.53 -15.99
CA PHE A 203 4.97 -9.07 -15.26
C PHE A 203 4.26 -8.04 -14.36
N TRP A 204 5.04 -7.23 -13.63
CA TRP A 204 4.51 -6.25 -12.68
C TRP A 204 3.88 -5.02 -13.34
N MET A 205 4.01 -4.85 -14.66
CA MET A 205 3.35 -3.81 -15.46
C MET A 205 2.21 -4.36 -16.32
N LYS A 206 2.39 -5.55 -16.91
CA LYS A 206 1.42 -6.13 -17.85
C LYS A 206 0.34 -6.98 -17.17
N THR A 207 0.66 -7.62 -16.03
CA THR A 207 -0.22 -8.59 -15.38
C THR A 207 -0.66 -8.14 -13.99
N ALA A 208 0.30 -7.76 -13.13
CA ALA A 208 0.03 -7.29 -11.78
C ALA A 208 -0.11 -5.76 -11.74
N TYR A 209 -0.67 -5.25 -10.64
CA TYR A 209 -0.89 -3.81 -10.41
C TYR A 209 -1.68 -3.13 -11.53
N ARG A 210 -2.72 -3.81 -11.96
CA ARG A 210 -3.71 -3.28 -12.92
C ARG A 210 -5.11 -3.41 -12.34
N HIS A 211 -6.00 -2.52 -12.73
CA HIS A 211 -7.41 -2.56 -12.35
C HIS A 211 -8.30 -2.29 -13.57
N PRO A 212 -9.58 -2.75 -13.55
CA PRO A 212 -10.51 -2.47 -14.64
C PRO A 212 -10.79 -0.97 -14.78
N THR A 213 -11.10 -0.53 -15.99
CA THR A 213 -11.51 0.85 -16.30
C THR A 213 -12.98 1.12 -15.96
N HIS A 214 -13.74 0.08 -15.62
CA HIS A 214 -15.17 0.14 -15.29
C HIS A 214 -15.49 -0.85 -14.16
N PRO A 215 -16.59 -0.65 -13.41
CA PRO A 215 -17.06 -1.61 -12.43
C PRO A 215 -17.33 -2.99 -13.05
N VAL A 216 -16.99 -4.05 -12.33
CA VAL A 216 -17.19 -5.43 -12.76
C VAL A 216 -17.88 -6.24 -11.68
N GLU A 217 -18.75 -7.18 -12.09
CA GLU A 217 -19.40 -8.10 -11.15
C GLU A 217 -18.40 -9.11 -10.58
N PRO A 218 -18.56 -9.53 -9.32
CA PRO A 218 -17.72 -10.52 -8.71
C PRO A 218 -17.64 -11.82 -9.50
N GLY A 219 -16.40 -12.22 -9.85
CA GLY A 219 -16.14 -13.42 -10.63
C GLY A 219 -16.21 -13.25 -12.14
N ALA A 220 -16.58 -12.06 -12.64
CA ALA A 220 -16.55 -11.79 -14.09
C ALA A 220 -15.12 -11.83 -14.64
N ALA A 221 -14.98 -12.33 -15.85
CA ALA A 221 -13.74 -12.23 -16.62
C ALA A 221 -13.63 -10.81 -17.19
N VAL A 222 -12.44 -10.22 -17.06
CA VAL A 222 -12.14 -8.89 -17.61
C VAL A 222 -11.13 -9.05 -18.74
N ASP A 223 -11.39 -8.43 -19.89
CA ASP A 223 -10.41 -8.40 -20.99
C ASP A 223 -9.15 -7.65 -20.51
N PRO A 224 -7.95 -8.20 -20.67
CA PRO A 224 -6.70 -7.52 -20.34
C PRO A 224 -6.56 -6.13 -20.95
N LYS A 225 -7.19 -5.85 -22.08
CA LYS A 225 -7.22 -4.53 -22.73
C LYS A 225 -8.03 -3.49 -21.96
N GLU A 226 -8.96 -3.92 -21.12
CA GLU A 226 -9.78 -3.05 -20.25
C GLU A 226 -9.13 -2.83 -18.87
N MET A 227 -7.95 -3.41 -18.66
CA MET A 227 -7.16 -3.22 -17.46
C MET A 227 -6.12 -2.13 -17.67
N VAL A 228 -6.02 -1.21 -16.73
CA VAL A 228 -5.02 -0.13 -16.72
C VAL A 228 -4.09 -0.24 -15.52
N PRO A 229 -2.84 0.25 -15.61
CA PRO A 229 -1.94 0.28 -14.45
C PRO A 229 -2.54 1.07 -13.29
N VAL A 230 -2.33 0.60 -12.06
CA VAL A 230 -2.61 1.38 -10.86
C VAL A 230 -1.66 2.58 -10.82
N THR A 231 -2.20 3.77 -10.67
CA THR A 231 -1.47 5.04 -10.61
C THR A 231 -1.98 5.90 -9.45
N ASP A 232 -2.93 6.78 -9.69
CA ASP A 232 -3.43 7.74 -8.72
C ASP A 232 -4.11 7.07 -7.52
N LEU A 233 -3.84 7.61 -6.34
CA LEU A 233 -4.56 7.25 -5.12
C LEU A 233 -6.00 7.77 -5.17
N ASN A 234 -6.93 6.99 -4.67
CA ASN A 234 -8.29 7.44 -4.40
C ASN A 234 -8.34 8.34 -3.17
N VAL A 235 -9.33 9.26 -3.13
CA VAL A 235 -9.64 9.99 -1.89
C VAL A 235 -10.11 9.01 -0.83
N LYS A 236 -9.56 9.14 0.40
CA LYS A 236 -9.82 8.22 1.51
C LYS A 236 -9.83 8.93 2.85
N SER A 237 -10.62 8.41 3.78
CA SER A 237 -10.62 8.80 5.19
C SER A 237 -10.73 7.55 6.06
N VAL A 238 -10.05 7.56 7.21
CA VAL A 238 -10.09 6.50 8.21
C VAL A 238 -10.42 7.13 9.57
N ILE A 239 -11.34 6.50 10.31
CA ILE A 239 -11.65 6.81 11.70
C ILE A 239 -10.62 6.09 12.56
N ALA A 240 -9.81 6.84 13.30
CA ALA A 240 -8.82 6.30 14.23
C ALA A 240 -9.39 6.14 15.65
N SER A 241 -10.38 6.99 16.00
CA SER A 241 -11.05 6.96 17.30
C SER A 241 -12.51 7.44 17.16
N PRO A 242 -13.48 6.80 17.84
CA PRO A 242 -13.33 5.52 18.54
C PRO A 242 -13.15 4.35 17.55
N VAL A 243 -12.55 3.27 18.02
CA VAL A 243 -12.55 1.98 17.32
C VAL A 243 -13.87 1.24 17.56
N ALA A 244 -14.16 0.22 16.74
CA ALA A 244 -15.32 -0.64 16.96
C ALA A 244 -15.31 -1.28 18.35
N GLY A 245 -16.47 -1.37 18.99
CA GLY A 245 -16.64 -1.91 20.33
C GLY A 245 -17.51 -1.02 21.21
N TRP A 246 -17.20 -0.97 22.51
CA TRP A 246 -17.98 -0.20 23.46
C TRP A 246 -17.26 1.08 23.93
N ILE A 247 -18.04 2.13 24.18
CA ILE A 247 -17.57 3.42 24.70
C ILE A 247 -18.53 3.94 25.78
N LYS A 248 -18.08 4.86 26.62
CA LYS A 248 -18.93 5.48 27.65
C LYS A 248 -19.76 6.62 27.07
N PRO A 249 -21.00 6.85 27.59
CA PRO A 249 -21.81 8.00 27.21
C PRO A 249 -21.16 9.31 27.65
N GLY A 250 -21.49 10.42 26.98
CA GLY A 250 -20.97 11.74 27.27
C GLY A 250 -20.36 12.42 26.03
N ARG A 251 -19.34 13.23 26.24
CA ARG A 251 -18.63 13.88 25.14
C ARG A 251 -17.52 12.98 24.61
N VAL A 252 -17.68 12.55 23.39
CA VAL A 252 -16.73 11.70 22.65
C VAL A 252 -16.15 12.49 21.49
N ARG A 253 -14.84 12.35 21.25
CA ARG A 253 -14.20 12.89 20.05
C ARG A 253 -14.04 11.80 19.02
N ILE A 254 -14.68 11.99 17.86
CA ILE A 254 -14.45 11.17 16.68
C ILE A 254 -13.29 11.82 15.93
N SER A 255 -12.24 11.08 15.59
CA SER A 255 -11.05 11.62 14.93
C SER A 255 -10.43 10.61 13.96
N GLY A 256 -9.63 11.12 13.04
CA GLY A 256 -8.94 10.31 12.07
C GLY A 256 -8.11 11.12 11.08
N THR A 257 -7.75 10.48 9.99
CA THR A 257 -7.00 11.07 8.88
C THR A 257 -7.74 10.95 7.58
N ALA A 258 -7.41 11.84 6.63
CA ALA A 258 -7.90 11.78 5.26
C ALA A 258 -6.78 12.17 4.29
N TRP A 259 -6.73 11.53 3.11
CA TRP A 259 -5.75 11.79 2.08
C TRP A 259 -6.34 11.60 0.68
N SER A 260 -5.60 11.99 -0.33
CA SER A 260 -5.99 11.86 -1.73
C SER A 260 -4.74 11.83 -2.62
N ASN A 261 -4.94 11.83 -3.92
CA ASN A 261 -3.92 11.94 -4.96
C ASN A 261 -3.32 13.38 -5.05
N THR A 262 -3.11 13.88 -6.26
CA THR A 262 -2.63 15.25 -6.52
C THR A 262 -3.65 16.35 -6.17
N SER A 263 -4.94 15.99 -5.96
CA SER A 263 -5.99 16.92 -5.53
C SER A 263 -6.17 16.82 -4.01
N PRO A 264 -5.84 17.86 -3.23
CA PRO A 264 -5.88 17.81 -1.76
C PRO A 264 -7.29 17.54 -1.20
N VAL A 265 -7.35 16.99 0.03
CA VAL A 265 -8.63 16.83 0.75
C VAL A 265 -9.23 18.20 1.08
N ALA A 266 -10.45 18.46 0.57
CA ALA A 266 -11.20 19.68 0.81
C ALA A 266 -12.03 19.62 2.10
N ARG A 267 -12.67 18.46 2.37
CA ARG A 267 -13.52 18.26 3.56
C ARG A 267 -13.61 16.80 3.96
N VAL A 268 -14.02 16.60 5.20
CA VAL A 268 -14.46 15.30 5.73
C VAL A 268 -15.81 15.48 6.37
N ASP A 269 -16.78 14.65 5.99
CA ASP A 269 -18.09 14.58 6.62
C ASP A 269 -18.18 13.32 7.46
N VAL A 270 -18.74 13.42 8.66
CA VAL A 270 -18.93 12.33 9.63
C VAL A 270 -20.41 12.09 9.87
N SER A 271 -20.80 10.84 9.83
CA SER A 271 -22.11 10.34 10.22
C SER A 271 -22.00 9.49 11.48
N VAL A 272 -23.03 9.53 12.34
CA VAL A 272 -23.15 8.68 13.54
C VAL A 272 -24.36 7.76 13.45
N ASP A 273 -25.08 7.76 12.35
CA ASP A 273 -26.33 7.05 12.08
C ASP A 273 -26.25 6.19 10.80
N GLY A 274 -25.07 5.66 10.51
CA GLY A 274 -24.83 4.75 9.38
C GLY A 274 -24.78 5.42 8.00
N GLY A 275 -24.78 6.76 7.93
CA GLY A 275 -24.75 7.53 6.70
C GLY A 275 -26.06 8.24 6.37
N SER A 276 -27.04 8.24 7.28
CA SER A 276 -28.33 8.92 7.08
C SER A 276 -28.20 10.43 7.18
N THR A 277 -27.40 10.92 8.15
CA THR A 277 -27.09 12.35 8.29
C THR A 277 -25.57 12.56 8.38
N TRP A 278 -25.13 13.75 7.94
CA TRP A 278 -23.70 14.06 7.86
C TRP A 278 -23.40 15.43 8.48
N LYS A 279 -22.31 15.49 9.24
CA LYS A 279 -21.80 16.73 9.83
C LYS A 279 -20.35 16.96 9.39
N PRO A 280 -19.97 18.18 9.01
CA PRO A 280 -18.59 18.46 8.63
C PRO A 280 -17.65 18.33 9.85
N ALA A 281 -16.55 17.62 9.68
CA ALA A 281 -15.48 17.55 10.65
C ALA A 281 -14.56 18.78 10.54
N LYS A 282 -13.93 19.15 11.64
CA LYS A 282 -12.86 20.15 11.65
C LYS A 282 -11.59 19.54 11.10
N LEU A 283 -11.12 20.03 9.96
CA LEU A 283 -9.83 19.64 9.38
C LEU A 283 -8.66 20.34 10.10
N GLY A 284 -7.60 19.60 10.36
CA GLY A 284 -6.32 20.13 10.77
C GLY A 284 -5.62 20.92 9.65
N PRO A 285 -4.49 21.59 9.94
CA PRO A 285 -3.76 22.36 8.95
C PRO A 285 -3.21 21.47 7.83
N SER A 286 -3.07 22.01 6.63
CA SER A 286 -2.48 21.35 5.47
C SER A 286 -0.96 21.44 5.46
N LYS A 287 -0.34 22.09 6.45
CA LYS A 287 1.10 22.26 6.57
C LYS A 287 1.54 22.17 8.02
N LEU A 288 2.75 21.72 8.26
CA LEU A 288 3.41 21.76 9.55
C LEU A 288 4.59 22.75 9.49
N ARG A 289 4.49 23.85 10.25
CA ARG A 289 5.47 24.94 10.22
C ARG A 289 5.57 25.56 8.81
N LYS A 290 6.75 25.45 8.16
CA LYS A 290 7.01 25.99 6.81
C LYS A 290 6.93 24.94 5.69
N VAL A 291 6.73 23.67 6.04
CA VAL A 291 6.63 22.58 5.05
C VAL A 291 5.18 22.45 4.64
N GLU A 292 4.89 22.88 3.42
CA GLU A 292 3.61 22.62 2.76
C GLU A 292 3.68 21.27 2.07
N SER A 293 2.56 20.56 2.06
CA SER A 293 2.46 19.36 1.27
C SER A 293 1.01 19.08 0.90
N GLN A 294 0.72 19.23 -0.37
CA GLN A 294 -0.55 18.83 -0.96
C GLN A 294 -0.75 17.31 -0.94
N TYR A 295 0.35 16.54 -0.78
CA TYR A 295 0.31 15.08 -0.76
C TYR A 295 0.26 14.50 0.65
N ALA A 296 0.29 15.33 1.70
CA ALA A 296 0.19 14.87 3.08
C ALA A 296 -1.26 14.57 3.45
N TRP A 297 -1.47 13.60 4.32
CA TRP A 297 -2.78 13.43 4.92
C TRP A 297 -3.14 14.60 5.85
N ARG A 298 -4.43 14.75 6.09
CA ARG A 298 -4.97 15.75 7.00
C ARG A 298 -5.66 15.07 8.16
N LEU A 299 -5.29 15.47 9.38
CA LEU A 299 -6.02 15.07 10.58
C LEU A 299 -7.38 15.77 10.59
N TRP A 300 -8.40 15.09 11.09
CA TRP A 300 -9.72 15.67 11.26
C TRP A 300 -10.35 15.22 12.57
N GLN A 301 -11.31 15.98 13.09
CA GLN A 301 -12.04 15.65 14.31
C GLN A 301 -13.45 16.21 14.31
N LEU A 302 -14.36 15.53 15.02
CA LEU A 302 -15.71 15.96 15.34
C LEU A 302 -15.99 15.66 16.81
N ASP A 303 -16.41 16.68 17.58
CA ASP A 303 -16.92 16.46 18.94
C ASP A 303 -18.38 15.98 18.85
N TRP A 304 -18.69 14.89 19.53
CA TRP A 304 -19.98 14.21 19.52
C TRP A 304 -20.49 14.03 20.94
N GLN A 305 -21.67 14.57 21.24
CA GLN A 305 -22.39 14.31 22.49
C GLN A 305 -23.26 13.10 22.30
N VAL A 306 -23.03 12.01 23.04
CA VAL A 306 -23.69 10.73 22.82
C VAL A 306 -24.32 10.21 24.12
N ALA A 307 -25.55 9.67 23.98
CA ALA A 307 -26.28 8.91 25.02
C ALA A 307 -26.05 7.40 24.82
N GLU A 308 -26.49 6.60 25.78
CA GLU A 308 -26.50 5.12 25.64
C GLU A 308 -27.28 4.70 24.40
N GLY A 309 -26.78 3.67 23.70
CA GLY A 309 -27.37 3.14 22.48
C GLY A 309 -26.34 2.52 21.54
N GLN A 310 -26.83 2.04 20.39
CA GLN A 310 -25.99 1.51 19.33
C GLN A 310 -25.90 2.52 18.17
N TYR A 311 -24.68 2.73 17.68
CA TYR A 311 -24.39 3.70 16.65
C TYR A 311 -23.47 3.11 15.61
N THR A 312 -23.65 3.52 14.35
CA THR A 312 -22.74 3.22 13.25
C THR A 312 -22.08 4.50 12.77
N LEU A 313 -20.79 4.63 13.02
CA LEU A 313 -20.00 5.77 12.59
C LEU A 313 -19.50 5.54 11.16
N ARG A 314 -19.53 6.60 10.34
CA ARG A 314 -18.88 6.66 9.03
C ARG A 314 -18.17 7.98 8.86
N ALA A 315 -17.06 8.00 8.12
CA ALA A 315 -16.39 9.21 7.69
C ALA A 315 -16.13 9.11 6.18
N ARG A 316 -16.42 10.19 5.45
CA ARG A 316 -16.10 10.27 4.02
C ARG A 316 -15.35 11.55 3.72
N ALA A 317 -14.25 11.43 3.00
CA ALA A 317 -13.50 12.55 2.49
C ALA A 317 -13.97 12.94 1.09
N THR A 318 -13.89 14.24 0.80
CA THR A 318 -14.03 14.81 -0.55
C THR A 318 -12.79 15.65 -0.84
N ASN A 319 -12.18 15.49 -2.02
CA ASN A 319 -11.04 16.31 -2.44
C ASN A 319 -11.47 17.58 -3.19
N GLU A 320 -10.52 18.45 -3.53
CA GLU A 320 -10.81 19.72 -4.24
C GLU A 320 -11.33 19.52 -5.67
N ALA A 321 -11.08 18.35 -6.27
CA ALA A 321 -11.67 17.97 -7.57
C ALA A 321 -13.11 17.47 -7.45
N GLY A 322 -13.70 17.40 -6.24
CA GLY A 322 -15.06 16.95 -6.01
C GLY A 322 -15.25 15.44 -5.90
N GLN A 323 -14.17 14.65 -6.01
CA GLN A 323 -14.23 13.21 -5.81
C GLN A 323 -14.51 12.90 -4.34
N THR A 324 -15.46 12.01 -4.08
CA THR A 324 -15.94 11.66 -2.74
C THR A 324 -15.90 10.14 -2.55
N GLN A 325 -15.55 9.68 -1.36
CA GLN A 325 -15.58 8.26 -1.01
C GLN A 325 -16.99 7.67 -1.19
N PRO A 326 -17.12 6.50 -1.83
CA PRO A 326 -18.38 5.78 -1.94
C PRO A 326 -18.79 5.16 -0.58
N LEU A 327 -20.07 4.86 -0.43
CA LEU A 327 -20.61 4.13 0.72
C LEU A 327 -20.74 2.61 0.47
N THR A 328 -20.70 2.24 -0.80
CA THR A 328 -20.79 0.86 -1.28
C THR A 328 -19.56 0.48 -2.08
N GLU A 329 -19.23 -0.79 -2.07
CA GLU A 329 -18.10 -1.35 -2.77
C GLU A 329 -18.33 -1.35 -4.29
N GLU A 330 -17.27 -1.02 -5.04
CA GLU A 330 -17.11 -1.38 -6.44
C GLU A 330 -16.04 -2.48 -6.50
N TRP A 331 -16.50 -3.72 -6.67
CA TRP A 331 -15.59 -4.87 -6.66
C TRP A 331 -14.68 -4.86 -7.88
N ASN A 332 -13.42 -5.29 -7.70
CA ASN A 332 -12.52 -5.55 -8.82
C ASN A 332 -11.66 -6.79 -8.57
N PRO A 333 -11.30 -7.54 -9.64
CA PRO A 333 -10.61 -8.83 -9.54
C PRO A 333 -9.18 -8.72 -8.99
N SER A 334 -8.62 -7.52 -8.94
CA SER A 334 -7.24 -7.27 -8.49
C SER A 334 -7.17 -6.86 -7.02
N GLY A 335 -8.29 -6.45 -6.41
CA GLY A 335 -8.35 -6.02 -5.02
C GLY A 335 -7.50 -4.79 -4.72
N TYR A 336 -7.42 -3.83 -5.67
CA TYR A 336 -6.70 -2.58 -5.53
C TYR A 336 -7.64 -1.39 -5.37
N LEU A 337 -7.09 -0.30 -4.83
CA LEU A 337 -7.73 1.02 -4.76
C LEU A 337 -9.02 1.07 -3.92
N TRP A 338 -9.19 0.18 -2.94
CA TRP A 338 -10.30 0.25 -2.00
C TRP A 338 -10.40 1.62 -1.35
N ASN A 339 -11.58 2.24 -1.41
CA ASN A 339 -11.81 3.54 -0.78
C ASN A 339 -13.22 3.74 -0.20
N VAL A 340 -13.96 2.66 0.07
CA VAL A 340 -15.28 2.75 0.71
C VAL A 340 -15.15 3.44 2.07
N ALA A 341 -16.09 4.32 2.38
CA ALA A 341 -16.16 4.98 3.68
C ALA A 341 -16.26 3.94 4.80
N GLN A 342 -15.29 3.96 5.71
CA GLN A 342 -15.18 3.02 6.82
C GLN A 342 -16.47 2.99 7.63
N ARG A 343 -16.88 1.81 8.07
CA ARG A 343 -17.96 1.59 9.03
C ARG A 343 -17.34 1.20 10.38
N VAL A 344 -17.74 1.90 11.44
CA VAL A 344 -17.34 1.62 12.82
C VAL A 344 -18.58 1.52 13.67
N ASP A 345 -18.92 0.30 14.12
CA ASP A 345 -20.06 0.06 15.00
C ASP A 345 -19.60 0.21 16.45
N VAL A 346 -20.32 1.04 17.22
CA VAL A 346 -20.03 1.29 18.62
C VAL A 346 -21.29 1.10 19.45
N GLU A 347 -21.14 0.44 20.61
CA GLU A 347 -22.14 0.39 21.66
C GLU A 347 -21.77 1.38 22.75
N VAL A 348 -22.67 2.30 23.04
CA VAL A 348 -22.50 3.32 24.09
C VAL A 348 -23.20 2.82 25.34
N THR A 349 -22.46 2.51 26.39
CA THR A 349 -23.01 1.92 27.61
C THR A 349 -22.20 2.29 28.84
N THR A 350 -22.90 2.35 30.01
CA THR A 350 -22.27 2.46 31.34
C THR A 350 -21.86 1.12 31.92
N LYS A 351 -22.29 -0.02 31.31
CA LYS A 351 -21.98 -1.37 31.78
C LYS A 351 -20.52 -1.73 31.48
N GLU A 352 -19.86 -2.40 32.41
CA GLU A 352 -18.56 -2.99 32.14
C GLU A 352 -18.71 -4.23 31.25
N MET A 353 -17.98 -4.26 30.13
CA MET A 353 -17.97 -5.38 29.19
C MET A 353 -16.68 -6.20 29.40
N ILE A 354 -16.84 -7.52 29.46
CA ILE A 354 -15.72 -8.46 29.62
C ILE A 354 -15.44 -9.09 28.25
N ASN A 355 -14.23 -8.88 27.74
CA ASN A 355 -13.75 -9.59 26.56
C ASN A 355 -13.30 -11.00 26.94
N ILE A 356 -13.96 -12.04 26.43
CA ILE A 356 -13.55 -13.44 26.59
C ILE A 356 -12.78 -13.84 25.32
N PRO A 357 -11.48 -14.17 25.42
CA PRO A 357 -10.73 -14.68 24.27
C PRO A 357 -11.27 -16.06 23.83
N ILE A 358 -11.45 -16.25 22.52
CA ILE A 358 -11.79 -17.56 21.94
C ILE A 358 -10.48 -18.19 21.45
N GLU A 359 -10.05 -19.27 22.12
CA GLU A 359 -8.92 -20.08 21.64
C GLU A 359 -9.41 -21.07 20.59
N SER A 360 -8.82 -21.04 19.39
CA SER A 360 -9.00 -22.05 18.35
C SER A 360 -7.71 -22.83 18.14
N ARG A 361 -7.79 -24.15 18.11
CA ARG A 361 -6.66 -25.04 17.79
C ARG A 361 -6.63 -25.29 16.28
N PRO A 362 -5.52 -24.99 15.59
CA PRO A 362 -5.44 -25.28 14.16
C PRO A 362 -5.46 -26.80 13.90
N PRO A 363 -6.08 -27.27 12.82
CA PRO A 363 -6.11 -28.67 12.43
C PRO A 363 -4.76 -29.15 11.91
N ALA A 364 -4.59 -30.47 11.82
CA ALA A 364 -3.36 -31.09 11.32
C ALA A 364 -3.14 -30.76 9.83
N GLN A 365 -1.93 -30.33 9.50
CA GLN A 365 -1.51 -30.01 8.13
C GLN A 365 -1.33 -31.31 7.30
N PRO A 366 -1.71 -31.33 6.01
CA PRO A 366 -1.52 -32.48 5.15
C PRO A 366 -0.03 -32.71 4.77
N PRO A 367 0.34 -33.92 4.32
CA PRO A 367 1.67 -34.18 3.78
C PRO A 367 2.05 -33.18 2.68
N GLY A 368 3.31 -32.83 2.59
CA GLY A 368 3.83 -31.92 1.59
C GLY A 368 3.50 -30.42 1.81
N TYR A 369 2.55 -30.07 2.70
CA TYR A 369 2.14 -28.67 2.93
C TYR A 369 3.32 -27.77 3.34
N GLN A 370 4.11 -28.19 4.32
CA GLN A 370 5.24 -27.38 4.79
C GLN A 370 6.30 -27.18 3.70
N SER A 371 6.68 -28.24 3.00
CA SER A 371 7.70 -28.16 1.94
C SER A 371 7.24 -27.38 0.72
N ALA A 372 5.97 -27.52 0.32
CA ALA A 372 5.44 -26.83 -0.86
C ALA A 372 5.05 -25.38 -0.59
N CYS A 373 4.45 -25.08 0.58
CA CYS A 373 3.84 -23.78 0.86
C CYS A 373 4.70 -22.89 1.74
N LEU A 374 5.46 -23.46 2.72
CA LEU A 374 6.19 -22.65 3.70
C LEU A 374 7.69 -22.48 3.38
N THR A 375 8.13 -22.88 2.19
CA THR A 375 9.53 -22.68 1.77
C THR A 375 9.84 -21.22 1.48
N CYS A 376 8.90 -20.48 0.86
CA CYS A 376 9.11 -19.11 0.40
C CYS A 376 8.44 -18.05 1.29
N HIS A 377 7.40 -18.41 2.02
CA HIS A 377 6.69 -17.51 2.93
C HIS A 377 6.18 -18.25 4.17
N ASP A 378 5.72 -17.53 5.18
CA ASP A 378 5.14 -18.11 6.39
C ASP A 378 3.65 -18.47 6.22
N GLU A 379 3.08 -19.14 7.23
CA GLU A 379 1.67 -19.54 7.24
C GLU A 379 0.72 -18.34 7.31
N GLY A 380 1.18 -17.19 7.84
CA GLY A 380 0.41 -15.96 7.89
C GLY A 380 -0.11 -15.54 6.51
N MET A 381 0.65 -15.84 5.45
CA MET A 381 0.22 -15.58 4.08
C MET A 381 -1.00 -16.41 3.66
N MET A 382 -1.15 -17.66 4.16
CA MET A 382 -2.30 -18.52 3.85
C MET A 382 -3.51 -18.23 4.71
N VAL A 383 -3.33 -18.11 6.04
CA VAL A 383 -4.46 -17.99 6.99
C VAL A 383 -5.31 -16.73 6.75
N GLN A 384 -4.74 -15.69 6.17
CA GLN A 384 -5.46 -14.45 5.87
C GLN A 384 -6.30 -14.49 4.58
N GLN A 385 -6.12 -15.48 3.69
CA GLN A 385 -6.66 -15.41 2.32
C GLN A 385 -8.18 -15.61 2.24
N GLN A 386 -8.77 -16.60 2.88
CA GLN A 386 -10.21 -16.92 2.80
C GLN A 386 -10.73 -16.98 1.34
N LEU A 387 -10.20 -17.89 0.55
CA LEU A 387 -10.48 -18.01 -0.87
C LEU A 387 -11.42 -19.16 -1.19
N THR A 388 -12.18 -19.06 -2.28
CA THR A 388 -12.95 -20.18 -2.84
C THR A 388 -12.02 -21.28 -3.36
N PRO A 389 -12.50 -22.54 -3.51
CA PRO A 389 -11.68 -23.63 -4.07
C PRO A 389 -11.04 -23.28 -5.43
N ALA A 390 -11.78 -22.62 -6.31
CA ALA A 390 -11.26 -22.22 -7.62
C ALA A 390 -10.17 -21.12 -7.52
N GLN A 391 -10.25 -20.24 -6.56
CA GLN A 391 -9.21 -19.24 -6.29
C GLN A 391 -7.95 -19.91 -5.72
N TRP A 392 -8.12 -20.85 -4.77
CA TRP A 392 -7.01 -21.64 -4.24
C TRP A 392 -6.29 -22.43 -5.32
N ASP A 393 -7.03 -23.04 -6.25
CA ASP A 393 -6.43 -23.76 -7.39
C ASP A 393 -5.54 -22.83 -8.24
N ARG A 394 -6.01 -21.63 -8.56
CA ARG A 394 -5.21 -20.63 -9.29
C ARG A 394 -3.95 -20.19 -8.53
N GLU A 395 -4.06 -19.95 -7.23
CA GLU A 395 -2.92 -19.54 -6.40
C GLU A 395 -1.87 -20.66 -6.31
N VAL A 396 -2.28 -21.91 -6.08
CA VAL A 396 -1.38 -23.06 -6.06
C VAL A 396 -0.68 -23.24 -7.41
N ASN A 397 -1.40 -23.09 -8.53
CA ASN A 397 -0.81 -23.17 -9.88
C ASN A 397 0.22 -22.04 -10.10
N LYS A 398 -0.07 -20.83 -9.68
CA LYS A 398 0.85 -19.69 -9.74
C LYS A 398 2.13 -19.96 -8.94
N MET A 399 2.01 -20.41 -7.68
CA MET A 399 3.17 -20.71 -6.82
C MET A 399 4.02 -21.85 -7.39
N THR A 400 3.38 -22.89 -7.94
CA THR A 400 4.07 -23.99 -8.63
C THR A 400 4.82 -23.48 -9.86
N GLY A 401 4.20 -22.59 -10.64
CA GLY A 401 4.84 -21.93 -11.79
C GLY A 401 6.07 -21.09 -11.38
N TRP A 402 6.07 -20.54 -10.19
CA TRP A 402 7.21 -19.79 -9.62
C TRP A 402 8.26 -20.69 -8.95
N GLY A 403 8.01 -22.01 -8.90
CA GLY A 403 9.00 -22.99 -8.44
C GLY A 403 8.75 -23.56 -7.05
N ALA A 404 7.54 -23.40 -6.50
CA ALA A 404 7.18 -24.10 -5.27
C ALA A 404 7.29 -25.62 -5.47
N PRO A 405 7.97 -26.37 -4.56
CA PRO A 405 8.29 -27.78 -4.75
C PRO A 405 7.08 -28.68 -4.39
N LEU A 406 5.96 -28.47 -5.07
CA LEU A 406 4.73 -29.23 -4.90
C LEU A 406 4.79 -30.54 -5.69
N LYS A 407 4.70 -31.67 -4.97
CA LYS A 407 4.58 -32.97 -5.60
C LYS A 407 3.17 -33.21 -6.13
N PRO A 408 2.99 -33.82 -7.33
CA PRO A 408 1.66 -34.07 -7.88
C PRO A 408 0.75 -34.86 -6.95
N GLU A 409 1.26 -35.85 -6.21
CA GLU A 409 0.52 -36.68 -5.26
C GLU A 409 0.00 -35.91 -4.02
N ASP A 410 0.62 -34.82 -3.63
CA ASP A 410 0.23 -34.02 -2.45
C ASP A 410 -0.79 -32.92 -2.81
N ARG A 411 -0.95 -32.60 -4.09
CA ARG A 411 -1.69 -31.43 -4.57
C ARG A 411 -3.14 -31.41 -4.12
N ASP A 412 -3.87 -32.49 -4.32
CA ASP A 412 -5.30 -32.58 -4.02
C ASP A 412 -5.57 -32.49 -2.51
N ALA A 413 -4.71 -33.11 -1.68
CA ALA A 413 -4.79 -33.05 -0.24
C ALA A 413 -4.55 -31.61 0.27
N ILE A 414 -3.58 -30.91 -0.31
CA ILE A 414 -3.27 -29.50 0.00
C ILE A 414 -4.42 -28.59 -0.40
N LEU A 415 -4.96 -28.72 -1.63
CA LEU A 415 -6.10 -27.92 -2.06
C LEU A 415 -7.34 -28.12 -1.19
N LYS A 416 -7.65 -29.39 -0.84
CA LYS A 416 -8.76 -29.70 0.09
C LYS A 416 -8.56 -29.08 1.46
N TYR A 417 -7.33 -29.12 1.99
CA TYR A 417 -6.98 -28.50 3.26
C TYR A 417 -7.17 -26.98 3.20
N LEU A 418 -6.57 -26.30 2.22
CA LEU A 418 -6.67 -24.85 2.05
C LEU A 418 -8.14 -24.40 1.95
N ALA A 419 -8.91 -25.06 1.07
CA ALA A 419 -10.32 -24.74 0.85
C ALA A 419 -11.23 -25.04 2.07
N SER A 420 -10.83 -25.95 2.94
CA SER A 420 -11.60 -26.27 4.15
C SER A 420 -11.24 -25.40 5.34
N GLN A 421 -9.96 -25.04 5.48
CA GLN A 421 -9.45 -24.28 6.61
C GLN A 421 -9.55 -22.77 6.42
N PHE A 422 -9.30 -22.30 5.21
CA PHE A 422 -9.24 -20.87 4.88
C PHE A 422 -10.31 -20.50 3.85
N LYS A 423 -11.53 -20.95 4.12
CA LYS A 423 -12.72 -20.68 3.31
C LYS A 423 -13.22 -19.24 3.54
N PRO A 424 -13.97 -18.68 2.55
CA PRO A 424 -14.64 -17.38 2.67
C PRO A 424 -15.62 -17.29 3.85
#